data_923956f22ad9d7dc8849a6e071cc00bb
#
_entry.id   923956f22ad9d7dc8849a6e071cc00bb
#
_cell.length_a   1.000
_cell.length_b   1.000
_cell.length_c   1.000
_cell.angle_alpha   90.00
_cell.angle_beta   90.00
_cell.angle_gamma   90.00
#
_symmetry.space_group_name_H-M   'P 1'
#
loop_
_entity.id
_entity.type
_entity.pdbx_description
1 polymer ?
#
loop_
_entity_poly.entity_id
_entity_poly.type
_entity_poly.pdbx_seq_one_letter_code
_entity_poly.pdbx_strand_id
1 'polypeptide(L)'
;MTQNPGSLHTSDSYSPRLKAGVRYCAIFPEGGERVVIGNFDHSVELHQSGARTILEMLTGTKSIDEIKAQAGICEVEFDSILTTLHTHNFLDVRQSKIVLANRFHSNVPAIAAKAKKRKVEERDPALQLLQNRLSPELSEITWREGIDDGGVEVISARQDFEIEIFGNSRIAVLLYGIFLGSGVTNTSMGTQGIRDNHAISHREIGSTYLRTSDVGSSFSVKLSELAKDFALFPIPSDRKKSEKKEKSLRIYVGDPTKEDLSTGMISQWMRNRLDFFLVSTPQGGGISWGPLVKPGKTPCLRCIQISRIEQGDISQYLENSADQMESSIATSHEISGRIAQEILNYVDGIDQSLVGSRTRFHSGSTCNREHISYALHPRCGCAWV
;
A
#
# COMPACT_ATOMS: atom_id res chain seq x y z
N MET A 1 23.13 -11.93 -7.96
CA MET A 1 24.21 -11.99 -6.94
C MET A 1 23.61 -12.64 -5.73
N THR A 2 23.88 -13.90 -5.54
CA THR A 2 23.43 -14.72 -4.41
C THR A 2 24.19 -14.27 -3.16
N GLN A 3 23.48 -13.58 -2.25
CA GLN A 3 24.02 -13.32 -0.91
C GLN A 3 24.03 -14.64 -0.14
N ASN A 4 25.22 -15.00 0.34
CA ASN A 4 25.44 -16.10 1.26
C ASN A 4 24.55 -15.93 2.51
N PRO A 5 23.92 -16.98 3.04
CA PRO A 5 23.30 -16.93 4.35
C PRO A 5 24.42 -16.93 5.41
N GLY A 6 25.05 -15.78 5.58
CA GLY A 6 26.09 -15.57 6.57
C GLY A 6 25.46 -15.26 7.92
N SER A 7 25.82 -16.10 8.91
CA SER A 7 25.80 -15.88 10.35
C SER A 7 24.98 -14.67 10.85
N LEU A 8 23.91 -14.96 11.55
CA LEU A 8 23.16 -14.01 12.38
C LEU A 8 24.13 -13.33 13.36
N HIS A 9 24.74 -12.22 12.93
CA HIS A 9 25.68 -11.47 13.76
C HIS A 9 24.92 -10.75 14.88
N THR A 10 25.32 -11.03 16.09
CA THR A 10 24.93 -10.42 17.35
C THR A 10 25.11 -8.90 17.33
N SER A 11 24.00 -8.18 17.21
CA SER A 11 23.92 -6.78 17.61
C SER A 11 22.91 -6.67 18.76
N ASP A 12 23.23 -5.86 19.77
CA ASP A 12 22.51 -5.70 21.04
C ASP A 12 21.00 -5.32 20.97
N SER A 13 20.42 -5.29 19.76
CA SER A 13 19.01 -4.93 19.53
C SER A 13 18.16 -6.06 18.92
N TYR A 14 18.65 -7.28 18.93
CA TYR A 14 18.02 -8.41 18.26
C TYR A 14 17.08 -9.16 19.21
N SER A 15 15.78 -8.87 19.12
CA SER A 15 14.77 -9.53 19.96
C SER A 15 13.73 -10.22 19.06
N PRO A 16 13.93 -11.51 18.74
CA PRO A 16 13.08 -12.22 17.78
C PRO A 16 11.67 -12.44 18.33
N ARG A 17 10.69 -12.36 17.43
CA ARG A 17 9.30 -12.72 17.70
C ARG A 17 8.70 -13.48 16.54
N LEU A 18 7.69 -14.29 16.83
CA LEU A 18 6.88 -14.89 15.77
C LEU A 18 6.08 -13.82 15.03
N LYS A 19 6.03 -13.92 13.70
CA LYS A 19 5.21 -13.03 12.87
C LYS A 19 3.74 -13.16 13.18
N ALA A 20 2.99 -12.09 12.97
CA ALA A 20 1.54 -12.09 13.11
C ALA A 20 0.91 -13.20 12.24
N GLY A 21 0.02 -13.99 12.83
CA GLY A 21 -0.63 -15.10 12.13
C GLY A 21 0.09 -16.44 12.19
N VAL A 22 1.35 -16.49 12.64
CA VAL A 22 2.03 -17.77 12.94
C VAL A 22 1.37 -18.42 14.14
N ARG A 23 1.05 -19.70 14.00
CA ARG A 23 0.50 -20.55 15.06
C ARG A 23 1.37 -21.77 15.21
N TYR A 24 1.40 -22.33 16.42
CA TYR A 24 2.04 -23.62 16.67
C TYR A 24 1.22 -24.47 17.63
N CYS A 25 1.33 -25.76 17.50
CA CYS A 25 0.75 -26.73 18.41
C CYS A 25 1.68 -27.92 18.58
N ALA A 26 1.70 -28.47 19.79
CA ALA A 26 2.37 -29.74 20.05
C ALA A 26 1.48 -30.90 19.62
N ILE A 27 2.07 -31.88 18.92
CA ILE A 27 1.46 -33.17 18.58
C ILE A 27 2.28 -34.28 19.24
N PHE A 28 1.61 -35.36 19.61
CA PHE A 28 2.22 -36.47 20.34
C PHE A 28 2.06 -37.77 19.56
N PRO A 29 2.77 -37.95 18.42
CA PRO A 29 2.76 -39.25 17.71
C PRO A 29 3.55 -40.30 18.50
N GLU A 30 3.45 -41.57 18.06
CA GLU A 30 4.22 -42.69 18.60
C GLU A 30 5.73 -42.50 18.37
N GLY A 31 6.38 -41.64 19.06
CA GLY A 31 7.81 -41.32 18.87
C GLY A 31 8.25 -40.04 19.57
N GLY A 32 7.37 -39.44 20.35
CA GLY A 32 7.65 -38.29 21.14
C GLY A 32 6.91 -37.02 20.70
N GLU A 33 7.15 -35.95 21.44
CA GLU A 33 6.56 -34.62 21.16
C GLU A 33 7.16 -34.06 19.87
N ARG A 34 6.29 -33.56 18.99
CA ARG A 34 6.65 -32.75 17.83
C ARG A 34 5.86 -31.45 17.88
N VAL A 35 6.40 -30.42 17.31
CA VAL A 35 5.72 -29.13 17.22
C VAL A 35 5.48 -28.79 15.77
N VAL A 36 4.22 -28.66 15.40
CA VAL A 36 3.83 -28.12 14.09
C VAL A 36 3.71 -26.61 14.25
N ILE A 37 4.40 -25.87 13.39
CA ILE A 37 4.34 -24.41 13.32
C ILE A 37 4.05 -23.97 11.89
N GLY A 38 3.23 -22.95 11.72
CA GLY A 38 2.89 -22.45 10.40
C GLY A 38 1.89 -21.30 10.43
N ASN A 39 1.47 -20.96 9.23
CA ASN A 39 0.41 -19.99 8.95
C ASN A 39 -0.67 -20.64 8.07
N PHE A 40 -1.52 -19.81 7.43
CA PHE A 40 -2.57 -20.31 6.53
C PHE A 40 -2.01 -20.99 5.28
N ASP A 41 -0.84 -20.54 4.78
CA ASP A 41 -0.30 -20.98 3.48
C ASP A 41 0.58 -22.23 3.59
N HIS A 42 1.37 -22.35 4.67
CA HIS A 42 2.28 -23.47 4.85
C HIS A 42 2.61 -23.73 6.32
N SER A 43 3.03 -24.93 6.61
CA SER A 43 3.47 -25.36 7.94
C SER A 43 4.68 -26.27 7.87
N VAL A 44 5.43 -26.35 8.95
CA VAL A 44 6.60 -27.23 9.11
C VAL A 44 6.52 -27.94 10.45
N GLU A 45 7.16 -29.11 10.55
CA GLU A 45 7.32 -29.86 11.78
C GLU A 45 8.71 -29.60 12.36
N LEU A 46 8.76 -29.28 13.65
CA LEU A 46 9.97 -29.21 14.44
C LEU A 46 10.07 -30.46 15.31
N HIS A 47 11.18 -31.16 15.19
CA HIS A 47 11.41 -32.46 15.87
C HIS A 47 12.31 -32.32 17.09
N GLN A 48 12.86 -31.14 17.35
CA GLN A 48 13.76 -30.85 18.45
C GLN A 48 12.99 -30.79 19.78
N SER A 49 13.52 -31.43 20.83
CA SER A 49 12.86 -31.57 22.12
C SER A 49 12.58 -30.25 22.85
N GLY A 50 13.26 -29.19 22.53
CA GLY A 50 13.05 -27.85 23.11
C GLY A 50 12.28 -26.87 22.27
N ALA A 51 11.74 -27.31 21.11
CA ALA A 51 11.12 -26.41 20.16
C ALA A 51 9.98 -25.57 20.76
N ARG A 52 9.08 -26.20 21.52
CA ARG A 52 7.97 -25.51 22.17
C ARG A 52 8.44 -24.41 23.14
N THR A 53 9.44 -24.72 23.96
CA THR A 53 9.98 -23.78 24.93
C THR A 53 10.57 -22.55 24.23
N ILE A 54 11.29 -22.74 23.13
CA ILE A 54 11.83 -21.64 22.34
C ILE A 54 10.70 -20.79 21.78
N LEU A 55 9.69 -21.42 21.15
CA LEU A 55 8.56 -20.70 20.54
C LEU A 55 7.78 -19.84 21.56
N GLU A 56 7.62 -20.32 22.79
CA GLU A 56 7.00 -19.57 23.89
C GLU A 56 7.81 -18.34 24.31
N MET A 57 9.14 -18.35 24.10
CA MET A 57 10.03 -17.23 24.40
C MET A 57 10.18 -16.22 23.27
N LEU A 58 9.78 -16.56 22.04
CA LEU A 58 9.87 -15.68 20.86
C LEU A 58 8.77 -14.60 20.86
N THR A 59 8.80 -13.73 21.84
CA THR A 59 7.81 -12.67 22.08
C THR A 59 8.29 -11.28 21.68
N GLY A 60 9.57 -11.14 21.27
CA GLY A 60 10.19 -9.85 20.98
C GLY A 60 10.67 -9.09 22.22
N THR A 61 10.67 -9.71 23.39
CA THR A 61 11.08 -9.07 24.66
C THR A 61 12.46 -9.49 25.13
N LYS A 62 12.96 -10.61 24.64
CA LYS A 62 14.25 -11.20 25.03
C LYS A 62 15.20 -11.24 23.85
N SER A 63 16.48 -11.05 24.10
CA SER A 63 17.52 -11.25 23.09
C SER A 63 17.70 -12.74 22.77
N ILE A 64 18.34 -13.05 21.65
CA ILE A 64 18.68 -14.43 21.28
C ILE A 64 19.52 -15.11 22.37
N ASP A 65 20.49 -14.39 22.94
CA ASP A 65 21.38 -14.93 24.00
C ASP A 65 20.60 -15.24 25.26
N GLU A 66 19.65 -14.39 25.64
CA GLU A 66 18.78 -14.64 26.79
C GLU A 66 17.87 -15.86 26.57
N ILE A 67 17.31 -16.00 25.39
CA ILE A 67 16.47 -17.16 25.03
C ILE A 67 17.32 -18.42 25.05
N LYS A 68 18.51 -18.39 24.43
CA LYS A 68 19.45 -19.52 24.40
C LYS A 68 19.86 -19.97 25.80
N ALA A 69 20.20 -19.03 26.71
CA ALA A 69 20.54 -19.32 28.08
C ALA A 69 19.39 -19.93 28.87
N GLN A 70 18.15 -19.53 28.60
CA GLN A 70 16.96 -19.99 29.32
C GLN A 70 16.34 -21.26 28.74
N ALA A 71 16.53 -21.54 27.46
CA ALA A 71 15.93 -22.70 26.80
C ALA A 71 16.49 -24.04 27.27
N GLY A 72 17.75 -24.09 27.80
CA GLY A 72 18.35 -25.30 28.34
C GLY A 72 18.57 -26.42 27.30
N ILE A 73 18.64 -26.10 26.02
CA ILE A 73 18.88 -27.03 24.91
C ILE A 73 20.28 -26.83 24.31
N CYS A 74 20.76 -27.80 23.55
CA CYS A 74 22.08 -27.65 22.94
C CYS A 74 22.05 -26.58 21.82
N GLU A 75 23.21 -25.95 21.62
CA GLU A 75 23.37 -24.87 20.66
C GLU A 75 22.97 -25.27 19.24
N VAL A 76 23.32 -26.46 18.82
CA VAL A 76 23.03 -27.00 17.48
C VAL A 76 21.51 -27.12 17.25
N GLU A 77 20.76 -27.60 18.22
CA GLU A 77 19.29 -27.70 18.13
C GLU A 77 18.65 -26.34 18.14
N PHE A 78 19.13 -25.41 18.99
CA PHE A 78 18.65 -24.03 19.01
C PHE A 78 18.82 -23.33 17.66
N ASP A 79 20.03 -23.39 17.09
CA ASP A 79 20.35 -22.76 15.81
C ASP A 79 19.56 -23.42 14.66
N SER A 80 19.33 -24.74 14.71
CA SER A 80 18.50 -25.45 13.74
C SER A 80 17.05 -24.96 13.77
N ILE A 81 16.47 -24.78 14.96
CA ILE A 81 15.10 -24.25 15.10
C ILE A 81 15.03 -22.82 14.53
N LEU A 82 15.92 -21.92 14.95
CA LEU A 82 15.90 -20.53 14.44
C LEU A 82 16.12 -20.46 12.92
N THR A 83 17.02 -21.29 12.39
CA THR A 83 17.28 -21.37 10.95
C THR A 83 16.02 -21.82 10.20
N THR A 84 15.32 -22.83 10.72
CA THR A 84 14.06 -23.30 10.12
C THR A 84 13.00 -22.19 10.13
N LEU A 85 12.82 -21.53 11.28
CA LEU A 85 11.85 -20.43 11.39
C LEU A 85 12.18 -19.25 10.47
N HIS A 86 13.45 -18.92 10.33
CA HIS A 86 13.91 -17.86 9.42
C HIS A 86 13.74 -18.23 7.95
N THR A 87 14.12 -19.47 7.57
CA THR A 87 13.98 -19.98 6.19
C THR A 87 12.53 -19.96 5.73
N HIS A 88 11.59 -20.27 6.64
CA HIS A 88 10.15 -20.24 6.35
C HIS A 88 9.50 -18.88 6.60
N ASN A 89 10.29 -17.84 6.86
CA ASN A 89 9.82 -16.47 7.07
C ASN A 89 8.81 -16.33 8.23
N PHE A 90 8.98 -17.12 9.31
CA PHE A 90 8.11 -17.09 10.48
C PHE A 90 8.54 -16.11 11.57
N LEU A 91 9.71 -15.48 11.43
CA LEU A 91 10.30 -14.59 12.44
C LEU A 91 10.39 -13.15 11.96
N ASP A 92 10.00 -12.23 12.83
CA ASP A 92 10.49 -10.86 12.83
C ASP A 92 11.66 -10.78 13.80
N VAL A 93 12.76 -10.22 13.35
CA VAL A 93 14.02 -10.22 14.11
C VAL A 93 14.42 -8.84 14.58
N ARG A 94 13.97 -7.79 13.90
CA ARG A 94 14.24 -6.40 14.26
C ARG A 94 13.03 -5.80 14.99
N GLN A 95 13.31 -4.89 15.91
CA GLN A 95 12.29 -4.03 16.51
C GLN A 95 12.41 -2.62 15.93
N SER A 96 11.48 -2.26 15.07
CA SER A 96 11.35 -0.90 14.59
C SER A 96 10.26 -0.16 15.36
N LYS A 97 10.45 1.13 15.57
CA LYS A 97 9.45 2.01 16.20
C LYS A 97 8.74 2.79 15.11
N ILE A 98 7.43 2.91 15.22
CA ILE A 98 6.68 3.81 14.36
C ILE A 98 7.19 5.22 14.64
N VAL A 99 7.89 5.80 13.66
CA VAL A 99 8.32 7.19 13.69
C VAL A 99 7.18 8.00 13.08
N LEU A 100 6.40 8.65 13.94
CA LEU A 100 5.48 9.67 13.45
C LEU A 100 6.31 10.83 12.91
N ALA A 101 6.04 11.26 11.68
CA ALA A 101 6.74 12.40 11.09
C ALA A 101 6.70 13.59 12.06
N ASN A 102 7.81 14.32 12.24
CA ASN A 102 7.98 15.42 13.22
C ASN A 102 6.85 16.47 13.20
N ARG A 103 6.03 16.49 12.17
CA ARG A 103 4.84 17.31 12.01
C ARG A 103 3.72 16.99 13.03
N PHE A 104 3.76 15.84 13.68
CA PHE A 104 2.73 15.39 14.61
C PHE A 104 2.99 15.78 16.07
N HIS A 105 4.21 16.16 16.42
CA HIS A 105 4.54 16.54 17.78
C HIS A 105 3.89 17.86 18.23
N SER A 106 3.43 18.70 17.28
CA SER A 106 2.76 19.96 17.58
C SER A 106 1.23 19.87 17.72
N ASN A 107 0.61 18.79 17.28
CA ASN A 107 -0.86 18.63 17.22
C ASN A 107 -1.42 17.45 18.02
N VAL A 108 -0.61 16.80 18.85
CA VAL A 108 -1.17 15.90 19.87
C VAL A 108 -1.93 16.78 20.87
N PRO A 109 -3.28 16.68 20.97
CA PRO A 109 -4.03 17.58 21.86
C PRO A 109 -3.52 17.46 23.28
N ALA A 110 -3.74 18.49 24.07
CA ALA A 110 -3.32 18.68 25.47
C ALA A 110 -3.58 17.50 26.44
N ILE A 111 -4.14 16.39 25.96
CA ILE A 111 -4.30 15.12 26.66
C ILE A 111 -2.91 14.53 27.03
N ALA A 112 -1.89 14.69 26.17
CA ALA A 112 -0.55 14.23 26.45
C ALA A 112 0.21 15.08 27.51
N ALA A 113 -0.17 16.35 27.67
CA ALA A 113 0.45 17.23 28.66
C ALA A 113 0.08 16.92 30.11
N LYS A 114 -1.07 16.27 30.35
CA LYS A 114 -1.49 15.80 31.69
C LYS A 114 -0.87 14.47 32.10
N ALA A 115 -0.39 13.67 31.17
CA ALA A 115 0.22 12.35 31.44
C ALA A 115 1.63 12.42 32.02
N LYS A 116 2.33 13.57 31.95
CA LYS A 116 3.71 13.75 32.48
C LYS A 116 3.84 13.66 34.00
N LYS A 117 2.76 13.49 34.77
CA LYS A 117 2.80 13.43 36.24
C LYS A 117 2.41 12.09 36.87
N ARG A 118 2.12 11.05 36.09
CA ARG A 118 1.87 9.71 36.66
C ARG A 118 2.93 8.74 36.21
N LYS A 119 3.77 8.32 37.14
CA LYS A 119 4.61 7.12 37.06
C LYS A 119 3.69 5.89 37.13
N VAL A 120 3.09 5.50 36.06
CA VAL A 120 2.53 4.16 35.85
C VAL A 120 2.64 3.91 34.35
N GLU A 121 3.14 2.76 33.95
CA GLU A 121 3.17 2.24 32.59
C GLU A 121 1.75 1.94 32.05
N GLU A 122 0.84 2.87 32.20
CA GLU A 122 -0.43 2.85 31.47
C GLU A 122 -0.12 3.24 30.03
N ARG A 123 -0.19 2.28 29.11
CA ARG A 123 -0.07 2.50 27.68
C ARG A 123 -1.04 3.62 27.29
N ASP A 124 -0.51 4.65 26.65
CA ASP A 124 -1.30 5.79 26.15
C ASP A 124 -2.48 5.25 25.32
N PRO A 125 -3.74 5.52 25.70
CA PRO A 125 -4.92 5.03 24.97
C PRO A 125 -4.91 5.39 23.49
N ALA A 126 -4.35 6.55 23.12
CA ALA A 126 -4.22 6.98 21.73
C ALA A 126 -3.22 6.09 20.96
N LEU A 127 -2.13 5.70 21.61
CA LEU A 127 -1.13 4.80 21.02
C LEU A 127 -1.71 3.39 20.87
N GLN A 128 -2.49 2.93 21.85
CA GLN A 128 -3.16 1.62 21.78
C GLN A 128 -4.22 1.59 20.66
N LEU A 129 -4.98 2.67 20.50
CA LEU A 129 -5.94 2.79 19.40
C LEU A 129 -5.23 2.76 18.03
N LEU A 130 -4.11 3.49 17.91
CA LEU A 130 -3.30 3.48 16.70
C LEU A 130 -2.73 2.09 16.41
N GLN A 131 -2.22 1.39 17.43
CA GLN A 131 -1.72 0.02 17.27
C GLN A 131 -2.82 -0.94 16.80
N ASN A 132 -4.03 -0.83 17.33
CA ASN A 132 -5.17 -1.64 16.89
C ASN A 132 -5.55 -1.37 15.44
N ARG A 133 -5.49 -0.11 14.98
CA ARG A 133 -5.76 0.26 13.59
C ARG A 133 -4.65 -0.15 12.64
N LEU A 134 -3.40 -0.18 13.11
CA LEU A 134 -2.23 -0.61 12.33
C LEU A 134 -2.16 -2.13 12.19
N SER A 135 -2.71 -2.87 13.13
CA SER A 135 -2.56 -4.34 13.18
C SER A 135 -2.96 -5.07 11.89
N PRO A 136 -4.07 -4.75 11.21
CA PRO A 136 -4.41 -5.38 9.93
C PRO A 136 -3.36 -5.11 8.84
N GLU A 137 -2.93 -3.86 8.69
CA GLU A 137 -1.93 -3.46 7.69
C GLU A 137 -0.59 -4.14 7.94
N LEU A 138 -0.13 -4.12 9.19
CA LEU A 138 1.13 -4.77 9.59
C LEU A 138 1.07 -6.28 9.41
N SER A 139 -0.09 -6.91 9.64
CA SER A 139 -0.26 -8.34 9.49
C SER A 139 -0.12 -8.82 8.05
N GLU A 140 -0.43 -7.99 7.06
CA GLU A 140 -0.18 -8.29 5.65
C GLU A 140 1.26 -7.98 5.24
N ILE A 141 1.79 -6.83 5.67
CA ILE A 141 3.11 -6.36 5.26
C ILE A 141 4.21 -7.28 5.78
N THR A 142 4.08 -7.80 7.00
CA THR A 142 5.10 -8.65 7.63
C THR A 142 5.44 -9.92 6.83
N TRP A 143 4.49 -10.39 6.00
CA TRP A 143 4.69 -11.59 5.18
C TRP A 143 5.44 -11.35 3.87
N ARG A 144 5.69 -10.09 3.52
CA ARG A 144 6.42 -9.75 2.31
C ARG A 144 7.89 -10.10 2.44
N GLU A 145 8.51 -10.48 1.32
CA GLU A 145 9.91 -10.84 1.28
C GLU A 145 10.80 -9.68 1.77
N GLY A 146 11.78 -9.98 2.60
CA GLY A 146 12.72 -9.01 3.15
C GLY A 146 12.20 -8.18 4.33
N ILE A 147 10.96 -8.40 4.79
CA ILE A 147 10.41 -7.72 5.97
C ILE A 147 10.69 -8.58 7.22
N ASP A 148 11.37 -7.98 8.18
CA ASP A 148 11.82 -8.63 9.41
C ASP A 148 11.56 -7.79 10.69
N ASP A 149 10.81 -6.68 10.54
CA ASP A 149 10.47 -5.74 11.61
C ASP A 149 8.94 -5.66 11.88
N GLY A 150 8.19 -6.58 11.29
CA GLY A 150 6.74 -6.58 11.34
C GLY A 150 6.07 -5.54 10.44
N GLY A 151 6.79 -4.99 9.46
CA GLY A 151 6.27 -4.03 8.50
C GLY A 151 6.23 -2.58 8.98
N VAL A 152 6.82 -2.29 10.13
CA VAL A 152 6.77 -0.96 10.76
C VAL A 152 7.50 0.09 9.94
N GLU A 153 8.65 -0.23 9.36
CA GLU A 153 9.40 0.70 8.50
C GLU A 153 8.63 1.04 7.22
N VAL A 154 7.99 0.04 6.61
CA VAL A 154 7.18 0.22 5.40
C VAL A 154 6.02 1.18 5.67
N ILE A 155 5.23 0.92 6.71
CA ILE A 155 4.10 1.79 7.10
C ILE A 155 4.59 3.21 7.44
N SER A 156 5.71 3.33 8.14
CA SER A 156 6.29 4.63 8.49
C SER A 156 6.73 5.41 7.25
N ALA A 157 7.33 4.72 6.26
CA ALA A 157 7.78 5.34 5.01
C ALA A 157 6.62 5.84 4.13
N ARG A 158 5.43 5.23 4.20
CA ARG A 158 4.24 5.68 3.47
C ARG A 158 3.83 7.11 3.82
N GLN A 159 4.15 7.61 5.02
CA GLN A 159 3.85 8.98 5.44
C GLN A 159 4.62 10.03 4.64
N ASP A 160 5.76 9.67 4.05
CA ASP A 160 6.60 10.56 3.24
C ASP A 160 6.20 10.58 1.76
N PHE A 161 5.30 9.67 1.34
CA PHE A 161 4.86 9.59 -0.03
C PHE A 161 3.63 10.49 -0.26
N GLU A 162 3.63 11.25 -1.36
CA GLU A 162 2.54 12.14 -1.74
C GLU A 162 1.71 11.50 -2.85
N ILE A 163 0.41 11.37 -2.65
CA ILE A 163 -0.55 10.95 -3.70
C ILE A 163 -1.55 12.08 -3.93
N GLU A 164 -1.66 12.53 -5.18
CA GLU A 164 -2.64 13.52 -5.59
C GLU A 164 -3.60 12.88 -6.61
N ILE A 165 -4.90 12.80 -6.28
CA ILE A 165 -5.92 12.13 -7.09
C ILE A 165 -6.74 13.18 -7.81
N PHE A 166 -6.90 13.05 -9.12
CA PHE A 166 -7.68 13.91 -9.98
C PHE A 166 -8.89 13.14 -10.51
N GLY A 167 -10.07 13.65 -10.26
CA GLY A 167 -11.36 13.04 -10.62
C GLY A 167 -12.34 13.06 -9.45
N ASN A 168 -13.61 12.90 -9.75
CA ASN A 168 -14.71 12.92 -8.77
C ASN A 168 -15.57 11.65 -8.82
N SER A 169 -15.13 10.62 -9.55
CA SER A 169 -15.82 9.34 -9.63
C SER A 169 -15.80 8.56 -8.33
N ARG A 170 -16.67 7.56 -8.20
CA ARG A 170 -16.67 6.62 -7.06
C ARG A 170 -15.29 5.99 -6.83
N ILE A 171 -14.61 5.61 -7.92
CA ILE A 171 -13.25 5.04 -7.84
C ILE A 171 -12.27 6.06 -7.26
N ALA A 172 -12.32 7.32 -7.67
CA ALA A 172 -11.44 8.36 -7.14
C ALA A 172 -11.64 8.55 -5.62
N VAL A 173 -12.89 8.62 -5.17
CA VAL A 173 -13.24 8.77 -3.74
C VAL A 173 -12.83 7.53 -2.92
N LEU A 174 -13.04 6.33 -3.47
CA LEU A 174 -12.62 5.08 -2.82
C LEU A 174 -11.09 5.02 -2.66
N LEU A 175 -10.34 5.32 -3.73
CA LEU A 175 -8.87 5.35 -3.68
C LEU A 175 -8.37 6.35 -2.64
N TYR A 176 -9.00 7.53 -2.56
CA TYR A 176 -8.66 8.54 -1.57
C TYR A 176 -8.77 8.00 -0.14
N GLY A 177 -9.90 7.38 0.20
CA GLY A 177 -10.11 6.80 1.53
C GLY A 177 -9.19 5.63 1.83
N ILE A 178 -8.98 4.72 0.84
CA ILE A 178 -8.09 3.56 1.00
C ILE A 178 -6.66 4.01 1.29
N PHE A 179 -6.09 4.93 0.51
CA PHE A 179 -4.71 5.37 0.74
C PHE A 179 -4.53 6.05 2.10
N LEU A 180 -5.48 6.89 2.52
CA LEU A 180 -5.44 7.50 3.85
C LEU A 180 -5.51 6.43 4.96
N GLY A 181 -6.40 5.44 4.80
CA GLY A 181 -6.55 4.32 5.73
C GLY A 181 -5.32 3.41 5.78
N SER A 182 -4.60 3.28 4.66
CA SER A 182 -3.38 2.46 4.56
C SER A 182 -2.08 3.21 4.91
N GLY A 183 -2.17 4.41 5.46
CA GLY A 183 -1.01 5.14 6.00
C GLY A 183 -0.35 6.13 5.05
N VAL A 184 -0.84 6.32 3.81
CA VAL A 184 -0.36 7.38 2.91
C VAL A 184 -1.02 8.70 3.30
N THR A 185 -0.50 9.34 4.34
CA THR A 185 -1.10 10.50 4.98
C THR A 185 -1.16 11.74 4.06
N ASN A 186 -0.20 11.86 3.14
CA ASN A 186 -0.14 12.96 2.17
C ASN A 186 -1.01 12.70 0.94
N THR A 187 -2.14 12.01 1.09
CA THR A 187 -3.12 11.84 0.02
C THR A 187 -4.04 13.06 -0.06
N SER A 188 -4.22 13.62 -1.26
CA SER A 188 -5.07 14.77 -1.51
C SER A 188 -5.88 14.58 -2.80
N MET A 189 -7.02 15.30 -2.88
CA MET A 189 -7.73 15.45 -4.14
C MET A 189 -7.22 16.69 -4.87
N GLY A 190 -6.79 16.50 -6.12
CA GLY A 190 -6.36 17.59 -6.97
C GLY A 190 -7.53 18.48 -7.38
N THR A 191 -7.30 19.78 -7.38
CA THR A 191 -8.34 20.77 -7.74
C THR A 191 -8.46 21.02 -9.23
N GLN A 192 -7.44 20.67 -10.03
CA GLN A 192 -7.48 20.83 -11.48
C GLN A 192 -8.50 19.87 -12.10
N GLY A 193 -9.42 20.41 -12.90
CA GLY A 193 -10.50 19.63 -13.54
C GLY A 193 -11.75 19.43 -12.68
N ILE A 194 -11.69 19.68 -11.38
CA ILE A 194 -12.84 19.81 -10.51
C ILE A 194 -13.08 21.31 -10.33
N ARG A 195 -14.26 21.80 -10.70
CA ARG A 195 -14.61 23.21 -10.41
C ARG A 195 -14.55 23.42 -8.91
N ASP A 196 -13.96 24.52 -8.45
CA ASP A 196 -13.80 24.84 -7.03
C ASP A 196 -15.10 24.72 -6.20
N ASN A 197 -16.25 24.78 -6.86
CA ASN A 197 -17.59 24.66 -6.29
C ASN A 197 -18.32 23.39 -6.72
N HIS A 198 -17.61 22.29 -7.03
CA HIS A 198 -18.29 21.04 -7.37
C HIS A 198 -19.13 20.56 -6.17
N ALA A 199 -20.44 20.50 -6.38
CA ALA A 199 -21.39 19.94 -5.41
C ALA A 199 -21.55 18.44 -5.67
N ILE A 200 -21.59 17.68 -4.59
CA ILE A 200 -21.81 16.23 -4.63
C ILE A 200 -23.14 15.94 -5.31
N SER A 201 -23.14 15.10 -6.30
CA SER A 201 -24.31 14.64 -7.03
C SER A 201 -24.69 13.19 -6.67
N HIS A 202 -25.88 12.76 -7.08
CA HIS A 202 -26.30 11.36 -6.89
C HIS A 202 -25.40 10.33 -7.59
N ARG A 203 -24.64 10.71 -8.61
CA ARG A 203 -23.71 9.81 -9.31
C ARG A 203 -22.53 9.38 -8.45
N GLU A 204 -22.06 10.23 -7.55
CA GLU A 204 -20.92 10.00 -6.66
C GLU A 204 -21.30 9.18 -5.43
N ILE A 205 -22.61 9.09 -5.13
CA ILE A 205 -23.09 8.26 -4.03
C ILE A 205 -22.85 6.78 -4.36
N GLY A 206 -22.41 6.03 -3.37
CA GLY A 206 -22.09 4.60 -3.52
C GLY A 206 -20.60 4.30 -3.38
N SER A 207 -19.78 5.31 -3.07
CA SER A 207 -18.37 5.11 -2.68
C SER A 207 -18.21 4.69 -1.21
N THR A 208 -19.29 4.38 -0.51
CA THR A 208 -19.34 4.09 0.95
C THR A 208 -19.06 5.31 1.82
N TYR A 209 -18.22 6.23 1.36
CA TYR A 209 -17.83 7.44 2.09
C TYR A 209 -18.82 8.60 1.92
N LEU A 210 -19.48 8.70 0.76
CA LEU A 210 -20.47 9.72 0.47
C LEU A 210 -21.89 9.15 0.64
N ARG A 211 -22.74 9.89 1.36
CA ARG A 211 -24.11 9.51 1.69
C ARG A 211 -25.11 10.37 0.92
N THR A 212 -26.34 9.92 0.81
CA THR A 212 -27.43 10.69 0.21
C THR A 212 -27.62 12.06 0.88
N SER A 213 -27.35 12.15 2.19
CA SER A 213 -27.38 13.41 2.95
C SER A 213 -26.29 14.42 2.52
N ASP A 214 -25.26 13.97 1.82
CA ASP A 214 -24.15 14.82 1.39
C ASP A 214 -24.41 15.45 0.00
N VAL A 215 -25.49 15.04 -0.70
CA VAL A 215 -25.87 15.60 -2.01
C VAL A 215 -26.12 17.10 -1.88
N GLY A 216 -25.50 17.87 -2.77
CA GLY A 216 -25.54 19.33 -2.75
C GLY A 216 -24.46 20.00 -1.88
N SER A 217 -23.76 19.24 -1.04
CA SER A 217 -22.64 19.75 -0.25
C SER A 217 -21.39 19.91 -1.11
N SER A 218 -20.46 20.79 -0.69
CA SER A 218 -19.18 20.94 -1.36
C SER A 218 -18.36 19.66 -1.27
N PHE A 219 -17.94 19.13 -2.43
CA PHE A 219 -17.14 17.92 -2.54
C PHE A 219 -15.82 18.03 -1.77
N SER A 220 -15.08 19.12 -1.93
CA SER A 220 -13.79 19.32 -1.27
C SER A 220 -13.90 19.42 0.25
N VAL A 221 -14.93 20.09 0.75
CA VAL A 221 -15.18 20.19 2.19
C VAL A 221 -15.47 18.81 2.78
N LYS A 222 -16.39 18.08 2.13
CA LYS A 222 -16.78 16.75 2.61
C LYS A 222 -15.60 15.76 2.61
N LEU A 223 -14.77 15.76 1.58
CA LEU A 223 -13.59 14.91 1.55
C LEU A 223 -12.56 15.30 2.61
N SER A 224 -12.44 16.59 2.94
CA SER A 224 -11.58 17.03 4.04
C SER A 224 -12.07 16.55 5.41
N GLU A 225 -13.39 16.45 5.60
CA GLU A 225 -13.98 15.85 6.81
C GLU A 225 -13.71 14.36 6.87
N LEU A 226 -13.99 13.64 5.78
CA LEU A 226 -13.72 12.20 5.65
C LEU A 226 -12.26 11.86 5.92
N ALA A 227 -11.33 12.70 5.45
CA ALA A 227 -9.92 12.48 5.67
C ALA A 227 -9.55 12.41 7.15
N LYS A 228 -10.20 13.21 8.01
CA LYS A 228 -9.96 13.21 9.46
C LYS A 228 -10.43 11.90 10.11
N ASP A 229 -11.50 11.29 9.58
CA ASP A 229 -12.09 10.08 10.13
C ASP A 229 -11.36 8.81 9.64
N PHE A 230 -10.90 8.80 8.38
CA PHE A 230 -10.34 7.62 7.75
C PHE A 230 -8.82 7.54 7.83
N ALA A 231 -8.10 8.66 7.94
CA ALA A 231 -6.65 8.63 7.96
C ALA A 231 -6.12 7.75 9.10
N LEU A 232 -5.19 6.85 8.76
CA LEU A 232 -4.52 5.99 9.74
C LEU A 232 -3.68 6.83 10.71
N PHE A 233 -2.97 7.80 10.16
CA PHE A 233 -2.19 8.78 10.92
C PHE A 233 -2.86 10.16 10.88
N PRO A 234 -2.65 10.99 11.91
CA PRO A 234 -3.18 12.35 11.91
C PRO A 234 -2.71 13.15 10.69
N ILE A 235 -3.61 13.89 10.05
CA ILE A 235 -3.29 14.73 8.90
C ILE A 235 -2.68 16.04 9.40
N PRO A 236 -1.51 16.46 8.88
CA PRO A 236 -0.92 17.73 9.25
C PRO A 236 -1.83 18.91 8.86
N SER A 237 -1.99 19.88 9.77
CA SER A 237 -2.74 21.12 9.49
C SER A 237 -2.10 21.96 8.39
N ASP A 238 -0.78 21.95 8.32
CA ASP A 238 0.01 22.64 7.31
C ASP A 238 0.65 21.64 6.35
N ARG A 239 -0.06 21.36 5.27
CA ARG A 239 0.50 20.57 4.16
C ARG A 239 1.52 21.44 3.41
N LYS A 240 2.77 21.47 3.88
CA LYS A 240 3.86 21.96 3.03
C LYS A 240 4.03 20.93 1.90
N LYS A 241 3.81 21.36 0.65
CA LYS A 241 4.15 20.54 -0.52
C LYS A 241 5.59 20.09 -0.35
N SER A 242 5.81 18.78 -0.42
CA SER A 242 7.15 18.23 -0.34
C SER A 242 7.99 18.82 -1.47
N GLU A 243 9.10 19.46 -1.13
CA GLU A 243 10.08 19.95 -2.13
C GLU A 243 10.74 18.76 -2.87
N LYS A 244 10.65 17.54 -2.33
CA LYS A 244 11.20 16.33 -2.92
C LYS A 244 10.18 15.72 -3.88
N LYS A 245 10.29 16.04 -5.16
CA LYS A 245 9.51 15.45 -6.27
C LYS A 245 9.66 13.93 -6.43
N GLU A 246 10.62 13.33 -5.76
CA GLU A 246 11.00 11.91 -5.96
C GLU A 246 10.04 10.90 -5.33
N LYS A 247 9.19 11.33 -4.38
CA LYS A 247 8.23 10.47 -3.70
C LYS A 247 6.79 10.99 -3.87
N SER A 248 6.39 11.21 -5.12
CA SER A 248 5.04 11.68 -5.42
C SER A 248 4.45 10.97 -6.63
N LEU A 249 3.14 10.71 -6.59
CA LEU A 249 2.38 10.10 -7.67
C LEU A 249 1.08 10.86 -7.87
N ARG A 250 0.76 11.16 -9.13
CA ARG A 250 -0.51 11.73 -9.56
C ARG A 250 -1.38 10.65 -10.15
N ILE A 251 -2.62 10.53 -9.70
CA ILE A 251 -3.57 9.54 -10.19
C ILE A 251 -4.69 10.29 -10.91
N TYR A 252 -4.84 10.06 -12.18
CA TYR A 252 -5.95 10.59 -12.97
C TYR A 252 -7.02 9.53 -13.14
N VAL A 253 -8.23 9.82 -12.67
CA VAL A 253 -9.40 8.96 -12.82
C VAL A 253 -10.38 9.66 -13.74
N GLY A 254 -10.39 9.24 -15.00
CA GLY A 254 -11.19 9.88 -16.04
C GLY A 254 -10.78 9.42 -17.42
N ASP A 255 -11.16 10.19 -18.44
CA ASP A 255 -10.82 9.92 -19.82
C ASP A 255 -9.59 10.72 -20.25
N PRO A 256 -8.42 10.09 -20.32
CA PRO A 256 -7.21 10.78 -20.70
C PRO A 256 -7.21 11.22 -22.18
N THR A 257 -8.12 10.71 -22.99
CA THR A 257 -8.19 11.04 -24.44
C THR A 257 -8.96 12.32 -24.71
N LYS A 258 -9.82 12.73 -23.78
CA LYS A 258 -10.57 14.01 -23.86
C LYS A 258 -9.75 15.21 -23.42
N GLU A 259 -8.55 14.99 -22.85
CA GLU A 259 -7.65 16.08 -22.53
C GLU A 259 -6.95 16.61 -23.79
N ASP A 260 -6.86 17.91 -23.90
CA ASP A 260 -6.00 18.57 -24.89
C ASP A 260 -4.54 18.15 -24.66
N LEU A 261 -3.97 17.39 -25.59
CA LEU A 261 -2.61 16.87 -25.52
C LEU A 261 -1.54 17.98 -25.49
N SER A 262 -1.91 19.21 -25.85
CA SER A 262 -0.97 20.34 -25.87
C SER A 262 -0.94 21.13 -24.57
N THR A 263 -2.10 21.31 -23.94
CA THR A 263 -2.28 22.17 -22.77
C THR A 263 -2.85 21.45 -21.56
N GLY A 264 -3.34 20.22 -21.76
CA GLY A 264 -3.96 19.42 -20.73
C GLY A 264 -3.03 19.07 -19.57
N MET A 265 -3.63 18.64 -18.48
CA MET A 265 -2.97 18.32 -17.22
C MET A 265 -1.90 17.24 -17.38
N ILE A 266 -2.19 16.17 -18.13
CA ILE A 266 -1.24 15.07 -18.40
C ILE A 266 -0.01 15.59 -19.15
N SER A 267 -0.21 16.50 -20.13
CA SER A 267 0.89 17.13 -20.86
C SER A 267 1.76 18.01 -19.95
N GLN A 268 1.15 18.69 -18.99
CA GLN A 268 1.90 19.45 -17.98
C GLN A 268 2.73 18.50 -17.08
N TRP A 269 2.18 17.36 -16.66
CA TRP A 269 2.92 16.37 -15.88
C TRP A 269 4.10 15.79 -16.65
N MET A 270 3.91 15.48 -17.94
CA MET A 270 5.00 15.03 -18.80
C MET A 270 6.12 16.07 -18.88
N ARG A 271 5.80 17.37 -19.14
CA ARG A 271 6.80 18.46 -19.20
C ARG A 271 7.52 18.68 -17.87
N ASN A 272 6.78 18.60 -16.76
CA ASN A 272 7.32 18.83 -15.41
C ASN A 272 7.98 17.59 -14.79
N ARG A 273 8.05 16.47 -15.54
CA ARG A 273 8.63 15.20 -15.11
C ARG A 273 8.01 14.67 -13.82
N LEU A 274 6.68 14.74 -13.72
CA LEU A 274 5.91 14.27 -12.58
C LEU A 274 5.38 12.87 -12.88
N ASP A 275 5.62 11.92 -11.99
CA ASP A 275 5.11 10.56 -12.13
C ASP A 275 3.58 10.55 -12.04
N PHE A 276 2.91 9.79 -12.91
CA PHE A 276 1.46 9.70 -12.91
C PHE A 276 0.94 8.32 -13.30
N PHE A 277 -0.29 8.06 -12.88
CA PHE A 277 -1.02 6.82 -13.11
C PHE A 277 -2.43 7.13 -13.62
N LEU A 278 -2.94 6.30 -14.52
CA LEU A 278 -4.20 6.54 -15.20
C LEU A 278 -5.23 5.46 -14.87
N VAL A 279 -6.48 5.89 -14.69
CA VAL A 279 -7.64 5.01 -14.52
C VAL A 279 -8.75 5.53 -15.42
N SER A 280 -9.32 4.67 -16.26
CA SER A 280 -10.40 5.00 -17.19
C SER A 280 -11.58 4.06 -17.02
N THR A 281 -12.79 4.62 -17.01
CA THR A 281 -14.06 3.90 -16.81
C THR A 281 -15.02 4.19 -17.97
N PRO A 282 -14.73 3.72 -19.20
CA PRO A 282 -15.60 3.97 -20.35
C PRO A 282 -16.97 3.30 -20.18
N GLN A 283 -17.99 3.88 -20.78
CA GLN A 283 -19.32 3.29 -20.84
C GLN A 283 -19.25 1.89 -21.47
N GLY A 284 -20.03 0.95 -20.94
CA GLY A 284 -20.05 -0.44 -21.41
C GLY A 284 -19.38 -1.44 -20.46
N GLY A 285 -19.00 -1.00 -19.24
CA GLY A 285 -18.55 -1.88 -18.16
C GLY A 285 -17.08 -2.30 -18.23
N GLY A 286 -16.30 -1.74 -19.16
CA GLY A 286 -14.86 -1.88 -19.18
C GLY A 286 -14.20 -0.90 -18.23
N ILE A 287 -13.19 -1.36 -17.49
CA ILE A 287 -12.33 -0.50 -16.69
C ILE A 287 -10.89 -0.80 -17.10
N SER A 288 -10.07 0.24 -17.19
CA SER A 288 -8.66 0.04 -17.40
C SER A 288 -7.86 0.94 -16.47
N TRP A 289 -6.74 0.42 -15.98
CA TRP A 289 -5.80 1.17 -15.16
C TRP A 289 -4.36 0.95 -15.61
N GLY A 290 -3.50 1.92 -15.32
CA GLY A 290 -2.18 2.04 -15.91
C GLY A 290 -2.22 2.80 -17.26
N PRO A 291 -1.03 3.13 -17.77
CA PRO A 291 0.26 2.86 -17.17
C PRO A 291 0.59 3.79 -16.00
N LEU A 292 1.52 3.34 -15.15
CA LEU A 292 2.31 4.26 -14.35
C LEU A 292 3.42 4.80 -15.25
N VAL A 293 3.39 6.10 -15.48
CA VAL A 293 4.32 6.79 -16.36
C VAL A 293 5.36 7.54 -15.54
N LYS A 294 6.63 7.24 -15.80
CA LYS A 294 7.78 8.04 -15.36
C LYS A 294 8.30 8.80 -16.59
N PRO A 295 8.00 10.11 -16.72
CA PRO A 295 8.29 10.85 -17.95
C PRO A 295 9.75 10.76 -18.37
N GLY A 296 9.99 10.44 -19.65
CA GLY A 296 11.32 10.23 -20.22
C GLY A 296 11.96 8.86 -19.92
N LYS A 297 11.38 8.06 -19.00
CA LYS A 297 11.95 6.77 -18.60
C LYS A 297 11.08 5.57 -18.98
N THR A 298 9.77 5.77 -19.10
CA THR A 298 8.81 4.70 -19.37
C THR A 298 7.86 5.09 -20.51
N PRO A 299 7.17 4.11 -21.14
CA PRO A 299 6.21 4.41 -22.18
C PRO A 299 5.11 5.37 -21.68
N CYS A 300 4.87 6.42 -22.44
CA CYS A 300 3.77 7.35 -22.20
C CYS A 300 2.52 6.95 -23.02
N LEU A 301 1.40 7.66 -22.83
CA LEU A 301 0.17 7.40 -23.58
C LEU A 301 0.38 7.38 -25.11
N ARG A 302 1.20 8.29 -25.62
CA ARG A 302 1.50 8.34 -27.08
C ARG A 302 2.28 7.12 -27.54
N CYS A 303 3.21 6.59 -26.72
CA CYS A 303 3.88 5.32 -27.04
C CYS A 303 2.86 4.20 -27.19
N ILE A 304 1.93 4.11 -26.25
CA ILE A 304 0.86 3.10 -26.27
C ILE A 304 -0.04 3.26 -27.50
N GLN A 305 -0.47 4.48 -27.82
CA GLN A 305 -1.30 4.73 -28.98
C GLN A 305 -0.61 4.31 -30.29
N ILE A 306 0.67 4.69 -30.46
CA ILE A 306 1.43 4.34 -31.67
C ILE A 306 1.59 2.82 -31.75
N SER A 307 1.96 2.15 -30.65
CA SER A 307 2.10 0.69 -30.64
C SER A 307 0.79 -0.02 -31.00
N ARG A 308 -0.33 0.43 -30.48
CA ARG A 308 -1.66 -0.14 -30.77
C ARG A 308 -2.06 0.06 -32.24
N ILE A 309 -1.79 1.23 -32.81
CA ILE A 309 -2.04 1.51 -34.24
C ILE A 309 -1.20 0.55 -35.10
N GLU A 310 0.07 0.36 -34.80
CA GLU A 310 0.96 -0.53 -35.54
C GLU A 310 0.55 -2.01 -35.45
N GLN A 311 -0.07 -2.39 -34.33
CA GLN A 311 -0.63 -3.72 -34.13
C GLN A 311 -2.01 -3.89 -34.79
N GLY A 312 -2.55 -2.85 -35.45
CA GLY A 312 -3.88 -2.89 -36.06
C GLY A 312 -5.03 -2.92 -35.06
N ASP A 313 -4.80 -2.47 -33.83
CA ASP A 313 -5.84 -2.43 -32.79
C ASP A 313 -6.79 -1.25 -33.04
N ILE A 314 -7.92 -1.55 -33.69
CA ILE A 314 -8.97 -0.57 -33.98
C ILE A 314 -9.84 -0.23 -32.76
N SER A 315 -9.79 -1.03 -31.70
CA SER A 315 -10.63 -0.82 -30.51
C SER A 315 -10.33 0.51 -29.82
N GLN A 316 -9.13 1.05 -29.96
CA GLN A 316 -8.75 2.33 -29.40
C GLN A 316 -9.61 3.51 -29.89
N TYR A 317 -10.12 3.45 -31.14
CA TYR A 317 -11.00 4.48 -31.67
C TYR A 317 -12.36 4.48 -31.00
N LEU A 318 -12.85 3.29 -30.61
CA LEU A 318 -14.09 3.12 -29.86
C LEU A 318 -13.91 3.57 -28.40
N GLU A 319 -12.79 3.21 -27.79
CA GLU A 319 -12.46 3.67 -26.44
C GLU A 319 -12.43 5.19 -26.34
N ASN A 320 -11.83 5.85 -27.35
CA ASN A 320 -11.70 7.31 -27.39
C ASN A 320 -13.06 8.01 -27.65
N SER A 321 -14.04 7.33 -28.22
CA SER A 321 -15.37 7.87 -28.47
C SER A 321 -16.38 7.60 -27.37
N ALA A 322 -16.07 6.65 -26.46
CA ALA A 322 -16.96 6.27 -25.37
C ALA A 322 -17.07 7.36 -24.31
N ASP A 323 -18.29 7.61 -23.83
CA ASP A 323 -18.49 8.45 -22.68
C ASP A 323 -18.02 7.75 -21.40
N GLN A 324 -17.50 8.53 -20.45
CA GLN A 324 -17.18 8.00 -19.12
C GLN A 324 -18.46 7.83 -18.32
N MET A 325 -18.56 6.70 -17.65
CA MET A 325 -19.71 6.36 -16.81
C MET A 325 -19.24 5.81 -15.48
N GLU A 326 -20.02 6.07 -14.44
CA GLU A 326 -19.76 5.43 -13.13
C GLU A 326 -19.95 3.92 -13.23
N SER A 327 -19.01 3.19 -12.67
CA SER A 327 -19.13 1.74 -12.52
C SER A 327 -20.17 1.39 -11.45
N SER A 328 -20.69 0.16 -11.47
CA SER A 328 -21.52 -0.36 -10.37
C SER A 328 -20.79 -0.25 -9.04
N ILE A 329 -21.51 -0.19 -7.95
CA ILE A 329 -20.91 -0.09 -6.59
C ILE A 329 -19.95 -1.26 -6.34
N ALA A 330 -20.37 -2.49 -6.63
CA ALA A 330 -19.56 -3.68 -6.43
C ALA A 330 -18.25 -3.62 -7.23
N THR A 331 -18.35 -3.30 -8.53
CA THR A 331 -17.18 -3.18 -9.41
C THR A 331 -16.24 -2.05 -8.95
N SER A 332 -16.81 -0.90 -8.55
CA SER A 332 -16.00 0.22 -8.04
C SER A 332 -15.16 -0.18 -6.82
N HIS A 333 -15.74 -0.93 -5.87
CA HIS A 333 -15.01 -1.40 -4.68
C HIS A 333 -13.95 -2.44 -5.03
N GLU A 334 -14.28 -3.45 -5.84
CA GLU A 334 -13.33 -4.48 -6.27
C GLU A 334 -12.11 -3.86 -6.95
N ILE A 335 -12.37 -3.00 -7.94
CA ILE A 335 -11.29 -2.41 -8.74
C ILE A 335 -10.49 -1.37 -7.95
N SER A 336 -11.15 -0.55 -7.11
CA SER A 336 -10.42 0.40 -6.27
C SER A 336 -9.49 -0.30 -5.27
N GLY A 337 -9.95 -1.40 -4.64
CA GLY A 337 -9.11 -2.20 -3.77
C GLY A 337 -7.89 -2.78 -4.52
N ARG A 338 -8.10 -3.28 -5.73
CA ARG A 338 -7.02 -3.83 -6.56
C ARG A 338 -6.02 -2.76 -6.98
N ILE A 339 -6.50 -1.64 -7.52
CA ILE A 339 -5.64 -0.51 -7.91
C ILE A 339 -4.84 0.00 -6.72
N ALA A 340 -5.50 0.15 -5.57
CA ALA A 340 -4.84 0.62 -4.36
C ALA A 340 -3.73 -0.34 -3.92
N GLN A 341 -3.98 -1.65 -3.93
CA GLN A 341 -2.97 -2.66 -3.58
C GLN A 341 -1.75 -2.60 -4.52
N GLU A 342 -1.98 -2.50 -5.83
CA GLU A 342 -0.90 -2.40 -6.81
C GLU A 342 -0.09 -1.11 -6.62
N ILE A 343 -0.75 0.02 -6.36
CA ILE A 343 -0.07 1.30 -6.08
C ILE A 343 0.68 1.25 -4.74
N LEU A 344 0.11 0.65 -3.69
CA LEU A 344 0.80 0.49 -2.42
C LEU A 344 2.06 -0.38 -2.57
N ASN A 345 2.01 -1.45 -3.36
CA ASN A 345 3.19 -2.25 -3.66
C ASN A 345 4.27 -1.42 -4.37
N TYR A 346 3.86 -0.50 -5.26
CA TYR A 346 4.79 0.45 -5.89
C TYR A 346 5.36 1.46 -4.88
N VAL A 347 4.52 2.04 -4.02
CA VAL A 347 4.92 2.98 -2.95
C VAL A 347 5.90 2.34 -1.97
N ASP A 348 5.65 1.09 -1.63
CA ASP A 348 6.47 0.28 -0.72
C ASP A 348 7.77 -0.24 -1.39
N GLY A 349 7.93 -0.04 -2.70
CA GLY A 349 9.11 -0.45 -3.45
C GLY A 349 9.18 -1.95 -3.76
N ILE A 350 8.08 -2.67 -3.64
CA ILE A 350 8.02 -4.13 -3.78
C ILE A 350 7.82 -4.55 -5.22
N ASP A 351 6.88 -3.91 -5.92
CA ASP A 351 6.50 -4.26 -7.28
C ASP A 351 6.53 -3.05 -8.20
N GLN A 352 7.14 -3.24 -9.36
CA GLN A 352 7.23 -2.23 -10.43
C GLN A 352 6.40 -2.63 -11.66
N SER A 353 5.55 -3.64 -11.57
CA SER A 353 4.76 -4.19 -12.70
C SER A 353 3.81 -3.16 -13.33
N LEU A 354 3.36 -2.17 -12.55
CA LEU A 354 2.54 -1.06 -13.04
C LEU A 354 3.28 -0.13 -14.02
N VAL A 355 4.60 -0.14 -13.97
CA VAL A 355 5.41 0.81 -14.74
C VAL A 355 5.38 0.43 -16.22
N GLY A 356 4.80 1.31 -17.04
CA GLY A 356 4.69 1.08 -18.48
C GLY A 356 3.69 -0.01 -18.89
N SER A 357 2.86 -0.49 -17.99
CA SER A 357 1.85 -1.53 -18.26
C SER A 357 0.42 -1.01 -18.05
N ARG A 358 -0.53 -1.61 -18.73
CA ARG A 358 -1.96 -1.33 -18.62
C ARG A 358 -2.72 -2.62 -18.36
N THR A 359 -3.65 -2.59 -17.42
CA THR A 359 -4.57 -3.67 -17.15
C THR A 359 -5.96 -3.29 -17.64
N ARG A 360 -6.66 -4.20 -18.32
CA ARG A 360 -8.06 -4.08 -18.71
C ARG A 360 -8.89 -5.08 -17.92
N PHE A 361 -10.07 -4.66 -17.53
CA PHE A 361 -11.06 -5.47 -16.82
C PHE A 361 -12.43 -5.31 -17.46
N HIS A 362 -13.13 -6.43 -17.67
CA HIS A 362 -14.50 -6.45 -18.19
C HIS A 362 -15.42 -7.11 -17.16
N SER A 363 -16.37 -6.34 -16.64
CA SER A 363 -17.29 -6.80 -15.58
C SER A 363 -18.32 -7.83 -16.04
N GLY A 364 -18.51 -8.01 -17.35
CA GLY A 364 -19.53 -8.89 -17.94
C GLY A 364 -19.07 -10.30 -18.27
N SER A 365 -17.78 -10.61 -18.13
CA SER A 365 -17.24 -11.95 -18.41
C SER A 365 -16.52 -12.50 -17.18
N THR A 366 -16.55 -13.82 -17.02
CA THR A 366 -15.84 -14.49 -15.94
C THR A 366 -14.37 -14.08 -15.89
N CYS A 367 -14.07 -13.09 -15.03
CA CYS A 367 -12.72 -12.64 -14.60
C CYS A 367 -11.68 -12.47 -15.72
N ASN A 368 -12.01 -11.86 -16.85
CA ASN A 368 -11.00 -11.57 -17.86
C ASN A 368 -10.27 -10.28 -17.51
N ARG A 369 -9.09 -10.44 -16.90
CA ARG A 369 -8.08 -9.38 -16.80
C ARG A 369 -7.05 -9.61 -17.90
N GLU A 370 -6.81 -8.57 -18.65
CA GLU A 370 -5.74 -8.53 -19.63
C GLU A 370 -4.68 -7.55 -19.14
N HIS A 371 -3.47 -8.05 -18.92
CA HIS A 371 -2.32 -7.23 -18.56
C HIS A 371 -1.40 -7.09 -19.76
N ILE A 372 -1.16 -5.85 -20.19
CA ILE A 372 -0.41 -5.54 -21.39
C ILE A 372 0.76 -4.64 -21.01
N SER A 373 1.99 -5.09 -21.26
CA SER A 373 3.20 -4.28 -21.09
C SER A 373 3.56 -3.61 -22.41
N TYR A 374 4.02 -2.38 -22.35
CA TYR A 374 4.44 -1.59 -23.49
C TYR A 374 5.92 -1.19 -23.35
N ALA A 375 6.57 -1.01 -24.47
CA ALA A 375 7.94 -0.45 -24.54
C ALA A 375 7.90 1.03 -24.94
N LEU A 376 8.97 1.74 -24.64
CA LEU A 376 9.21 3.08 -25.21
C LEU A 376 9.19 2.98 -26.73
N HIS A 377 8.35 3.82 -27.38
CA HIS A 377 8.21 3.77 -28.82
C HIS A 377 9.18 4.73 -29.49
N PRO A 378 10.02 4.28 -30.43
CA PRO A 378 11.09 5.09 -31.03
C PRO A 378 10.56 6.34 -31.75
N ARG A 379 9.35 6.28 -32.34
CA ARG A 379 8.71 7.42 -33.00
C ARG A 379 7.94 8.37 -32.08
N CYS A 380 7.89 8.08 -30.75
CA CYS A 380 7.13 8.92 -29.83
C CYS A 380 7.85 10.22 -29.47
N GLY A 381 9.16 10.19 -29.32
CA GLY A 381 9.99 11.31 -28.89
C GLY A 381 9.91 11.63 -27.40
N CYS A 382 9.11 10.93 -26.59
CA CYS A 382 8.97 11.22 -25.14
C CYS A 382 10.23 10.91 -24.32
N ALA A 383 11.18 10.11 -24.85
CA ALA A 383 12.45 9.82 -24.23
C ALA A 383 13.52 10.88 -24.49
N TRP A 384 13.24 11.86 -25.34
CA TRP A 384 14.20 12.91 -25.75
C TRP A 384 14.02 14.21 -24.92
N VAL A 385 13.18 14.19 -23.94
CA VAL A 385 12.82 15.35 -23.10
C VAL A 385 13.67 15.40 -21.83
#